data_6937ecb31f9782bd34ac84ec3b75ad74
#
_entry.id   6937ecb31f9782bd34ac84ec3b75ad74
#
_cell.length_a   1.000
_cell.length_b   1.000
_cell.length_c   1.000
_cell.angle_alpha   90.00
_cell.angle_beta   90.00
_cell.angle_gamma   90.00
#
_symmetry.space_group_name_H-M   'P 1'
#
loop_
_entity.id
_entity.type
_entity.pdbx_description
1 polymer ?
#
loop_
_entity_poly.entity_id
_entity_poly.type
_entity_poly.pdbx_seq_one_letter_code
_entity_poly.pdbx_strand_id
1 'polypeptide(L)'
;MDSYDFHLRQSRYSDPGAVPAGLPAGPRELATLVRHLLIHREEGGRFGYAMPEERRREDAEARYVGGILRVLRERGPAPLTVHRELGERFAGTCRDFALLLCAFLRATGTAARVRCGFATYLGDGSFHEDHWVTEYRPRDGGWRLADAQVADGPYDVPFDPLDVPRDRFLVAGAGWRACRAGDADPDTFGVALPEGHLRGLWFVRGNVVRDLAALNGVEVLPWDAWGLAAKEEAEVTVDDLALLDEAAGVTAAVATPASAAVSATPTVSASEVRRLYADPRLAVPAEVTSHTTYLGVRKVSLPGSPRG
;
A
#
# COMPACT_ATOMS: atom_id res chain seq x y z
N MET A 1 -0.25 22.36 9.65
CA MET A 1 0.36 21.94 8.37
C MET A 1 -0.79 21.40 7.53
N ASP A 2 -0.98 21.94 6.32
CA ASP A 2 -2.00 21.45 5.39
C ASP A 2 -1.73 19.96 5.07
N SER A 3 -2.78 19.18 4.88
CA SER A 3 -2.65 17.75 4.55
C SER A 3 -1.91 17.54 3.23
N TYR A 4 -1.94 18.51 2.33
CA TYR A 4 -1.21 18.49 1.06
C TYR A 4 0.31 18.54 1.28
N ASP A 5 0.79 19.49 2.09
CA ASP A 5 2.23 19.64 2.38
C ASP A 5 2.82 18.43 3.09
N PHE A 6 2.01 17.75 3.92
CA PHE A 6 2.44 16.50 4.56
C PHE A 6 2.74 15.42 3.52
N HIS A 7 1.89 15.30 2.49
CA HIS A 7 2.03 14.28 1.46
C HIS A 7 3.03 14.64 0.34
N LEU A 8 3.61 15.82 0.35
CA LEU A 8 4.78 16.17 -0.47
C LEU A 8 6.10 15.67 0.13
N ARG A 9 6.13 15.39 1.43
CA ARG A 9 7.36 15.01 2.13
C ARG A 9 7.55 13.50 2.10
N GLN A 10 8.81 13.11 2.00
CA GLN A 10 9.16 11.70 2.19
C GLN A 10 8.86 11.28 3.63
N SER A 11 8.26 10.10 3.75
CA SER A 11 8.25 9.37 5.01
C SER A 11 9.61 8.69 5.19
N ARG A 12 9.85 8.15 6.37
CA ARG A 12 11.02 7.30 6.60
C ARG A 12 11.04 6.07 5.66
N TYR A 13 9.89 5.52 5.34
CA TYR A 13 9.77 4.34 4.47
C TYR A 13 9.98 4.69 2.99
N SER A 14 9.48 5.84 2.56
CA SER A 14 9.57 6.29 1.17
C SER A 14 10.84 7.06 0.84
N ASP A 15 11.68 7.42 1.82
CA ASP A 15 12.91 8.18 1.60
C ASP A 15 13.90 7.39 0.73
N PRO A 16 14.21 7.85 -0.48
CA PRO A 16 15.18 7.21 -1.36
C PRO A 16 16.64 7.49 -0.94
N GLY A 17 16.87 8.34 0.09
CA GLY A 17 18.17 8.94 0.37
C GLY A 17 18.56 9.90 -0.76
N ALA A 18 19.45 9.46 -1.66
CA ALA A 18 19.74 10.23 -2.87
C ALA A 18 18.67 9.94 -3.95
N VAL A 19 17.96 10.99 -4.37
CA VAL A 19 17.00 10.90 -5.47
C VAL A 19 17.73 10.48 -6.74
N PRO A 20 17.25 9.44 -7.48
CA PRO A 20 17.86 9.06 -8.73
C PRO A 20 17.85 10.23 -9.74
N ALA A 21 19.01 10.51 -10.35
CA ALA A 21 19.12 11.55 -11.37
C ALA A 21 18.32 11.16 -12.63
N GLY A 22 17.63 12.13 -13.23
CA GLY A 22 16.89 11.93 -14.48
C GLY A 22 15.55 11.23 -14.31
N LEU A 23 14.93 11.26 -13.11
CA LEU A 23 13.57 10.79 -12.94
C LEU A 23 12.62 11.54 -13.89
N PRO A 24 11.70 10.83 -14.58
CA PRO A 24 10.63 11.47 -15.35
C PRO A 24 9.79 12.41 -14.46
N ALA A 25 9.23 13.45 -15.04
CA ALA A 25 8.40 14.39 -14.29
C ALA A 25 6.93 13.98 -14.21
N GLY A 26 6.44 13.16 -15.14
CA GLY A 26 5.04 12.77 -15.25
C GLY A 26 4.70 11.53 -14.44
N PRO A 27 3.50 11.47 -13.83
CA PRO A 27 3.07 10.29 -13.06
C PRO A 27 3.05 9.00 -13.90
N ARG A 28 2.70 9.06 -15.16
CA ARG A 28 2.63 7.89 -16.06
C ARG A 28 4.01 7.30 -16.29
N GLU A 29 4.95 8.13 -16.66
CA GLU A 29 6.33 7.73 -16.92
C GLU A 29 6.98 7.18 -15.63
N LEU A 30 6.65 7.75 -14.46
CA LEU A 30 7.09 7.24 -13.17
C LEU A 30 6.49 5.87 -12.85
N ALA A 31 5.21 5.65 -13.11
CA ALA A 31 4.55 4.36 -12.89
C ALA A 31 5.13 3.28 -13.82
N THR A 32 5.34 3.59 -15.10
CA THR A 32 6.01 2.71 -16.07
C THR A 32 7.43 2.41 -15.62
N LEU A 33 8.18 3.41 -15.16
CA LEU A 33 9.53 3.21 -14.63
C LEU A 33 9.52 2.26 -13.43
N VAL A 34 8.63 2.47 -12.46
CA VAL A 34 8.50 1.57 -11.29
C VAL A 34 8.21 0.14 -11.76
N ARG A 35 7.31 -0.04 -12.73
CA ARG A 35 7.01 -1.35 -13.31
C ARG A 35 8.23 -2.01 -13.95
N HIS A 36 9.13 -1.23 -14.55
CA HIS A 36 10.36 -1.73 -15.15
C HIS A 36 11.51 -1.96 -14.15
N LEU A 37 11.42 -1.41 -12.95
CA LEU A 37 12.37 -1.65 -11.87
C LEU A 37 11.96 -2.84 -10.99
N LEU A 38 10.66 -3.13 -10.87
CA LEU A 38 10.12 -4.16 -10.01
C LEU A 38 9.45 -5.29 -10.82
N ILE A 39 9.44 -6.47 -10.21
CA ILE A 39 8.58 -7.60 -10.59
C ILE A 39 7.89 -8.09 -9.32
N HIS A 40 6.59 -8.40 -9.38
CA HIS A 40 5.93 -8.99 -8.22
C HIS A 40 6.46 -10.40 -8.00
N ARG A 41 6.79 -10.75 -6.79
CA ARG A 41 7.43 -12.03 -6.45
C ARG A 41 6.64 -13.26 -6.86
N GLU A 42 5.31 -13.13 -7.09
CA GLU A 42 4.43 -14.22 -7.49
C GLU A 42 4.02 -14.15 -8.98
N GLU A 43 4.47 -13.15 -9.75
CA GLU A 43 4.04 -12.97 -11.14
C GLU A 43 5.04 -13.48 -12.19
N GLY A 44 6.16 -14.09 -11.78
CA GLY A 44 7.20 -14.56 -12.72
C GLY A 44 6.63 -15.40 -13.87
N GLY A 45 5.68 -16.27 -13.58
CA GLY A 45 5.01 -17.12 -14.58
C GLY A 45 4.30 -16.33 -15.69
N ARG A 46 3.79 -15.12 -15.42
CA ARG A 46 3.16 -14.24 -16.42
C ARG A 46 4.17 -13.71 -17.46
N PHE A 47 5.45 -13.72 -17.11
CA PHE A 47 6.55 -13.31 -17.98
C PHE A 47 7.37 -14.49 -18.53
N GLY A 48 6.97 -15.74 -18.26
CA GLY A 48 7.80 -16.90 -18.55
C GLY A 48 9.12 -16.91 -17.77
N TYR A 49 9.18 -16.23 -16.62
CA TYR A 49 10.37 -16.09 -15.79
C TYR A 49 10.28 -16.95 -14.53
N ALA A 50 11.25 -17.87 -14.39
CA ALA A 50 11.41 -18.66 -13.17
C ALA A 50 12.08 -17.79 -12.09
N MET A 51 11.29 -17.24 -11.17
CA MET A 51 11.77 -16.42 -10.08
C MET A 51 12.63 -17.25 -9.11
N PRO A 52 13.91 -16.90 -8.89
CA PRO A 52 14.74 -17.58 -7.88
C PRO A 52 14.12 -17.45 -6.48
N GLU A 53 14.12 -18.56 -5.73
CA GLU A 53 13.47 -18.61 -4.41
C GLU A 53 14.11 -17.63 -3.41
N GLU A 54 15.42 -17.48 -3.44
CA GLU A 54 16.16 -16.50 -2.65
C GLU A 54 15.59 -15.08 -2.84
N ARG A 55 15.38 -14.66 -4.10
CA ARG A 55 14.80 -13.35 -4.41
C ARG A 55 13.38 -13.18 -3.91
N ARG A 56 12.55 -14.24 -4.03
CA ARG A 56 11.18 -14.25 -3.51
C ARG A 56 11.14 -14.03 -2.00
N ARG A 57 12.13 -14.58 -1.28
CA ARG A 57 12.23 -14.53 0.18
C ARG A 57 12.80 -13.21 0.68
N GLU A 58 13.89 -12.76 0.08
CA GLU A 58 14.74 -11.72 0.67
C GLU A 58 14.37 -10.31 0.21
N ASP A 59 14.09 -10.12 -1.07
CA ASP A 59 13.81 -8.79 -1.61
C ASP A 59 12.62 -8.14 -0.92
N ALA A 60 11.50 -8.85 -0.82
CA ALA A 60 10.26 -8.34 -0.26
C ALA A 60 10.34 -8.01 1.26
N GLU A 61 11.44 -8.38 1.93
CA GLU A 61 11.72 -7.97 3.30
C GLU A 61 12.31 -6.54 3.39
N ALA A 62 12.64 -5.92 2.27
CA ALA A 62 13.11 -4.54 2.23
C ALA A 62 11.98 -3.57 2.58
N ARG A 63 12.03 -3.04 3.80
CA ARG A 63 10.99 -2.16 4.35
C ARG A 63 11.01 -0.75 3.77
N TYR A 64 12.15 -0.32 3.28
CA TYR A 64 12.45 1.08 2.93
C TYR A 64 12.83 1.20 1.46
N VAL A 65 12.41 2.29 0.81
CA VAL A 65 12.81 2.59 -0.57
C VAL A 65 14.33 2.59 -0.75
N GLY A 66 15.07 3.14 0.21
CA GLY A 66 16.54 3.07 0.17
C GLY A 66 17.08 1.65 0.06
N GLY A 67 16.44 0.67 0.71
CA GLY A 67 16.77 -0.76 0.58
C GLY A 67 16.46 -1.32 -0.80
N ILE A 68 15.28 -1.01 -1.35
CA ILE A 68 14.88 -1.40 -2.72
C ILE A 68 15.90 -0.87 -3.74
N LEU A 69 16.23 0.42 -3.64
CA LEU A 69 17.18 1.05 -4.57
C LEU A 69 18.61 0.50 -4.41
N ARG A 70 19.01 0.11 -3.20
CA ARG A 70 20.30 -0.56 -2.96
C ARG A 70 20.35 -1.91 -3.66
N VAL A 71 19.35 -2.76 -3.50
CA VAL A 71 19.26 -4.07 -4.18
C VAL A 71 19.33 -3.90 -5.70
N LEU A 72 18.59 -2.92 -6.25
CA LEU A 72 18.64 -2.63 -7.69
C LEU A 72 20.03 -2.22 -8.17
N ARG A 73 20.77 -1.40 -7.40
CA ARG A 73 22.16 -1.02 -7.75
C ARG A 73 23.13 -2.18 -7.67
N GLU A 74 22.96 -3.06 -6.69
CA GLU A 74 23.79 -4.26 -6.52
C GLU A 74 23.58 -5.28 -7.65
N ARG A 75 22.37 -5.34 -8.25
CA ARG A 75 22.04 -6.25 -9.35
C ARG A 75 22.54 -5.81 -10.72
N GLY A 76 22.76 -4.53 -10.94
CA GLY A 76 23.26 -4.07 -12.21
C GLY A 76 23.69 -2.60 -12.19
N PRO A 77 24.70 -2.23 -13.02
CA PRO A 77 25.24 -0.89 -13.06
C PRO A 77 24.36 0.11 -13.83
N ALA A 78 23.27 -0.35 -14.47
CA ALA A 78 22.38 0.50 -15.24
C ALA A 78 21.74 1.60 -14.35
N PRO A 79 21.54 2.80 -14.87
CA PRO A 79 20.82 3.85 -14.17
C PRO A 79 19.44 3.36 -13.72
N LEU A 80 18.97 3.88 -12.58
CA LEU A 80 17.63 3.54 -12.05
C LEU A 80 16.46 4.16 -12.86
N THR A 81 16.77 4.82 -13.96
CA THR A 81 15.81 5.47 -14.86
C THR A 81 15.63 4.75 -16.19
N VAL A 82 16.22 3.56 -16.33
CA VAL A 82 16.10 2.73 -17.53
C VAL A 82 15.42 1.40 -17.21
N HIS A 83 14.79 0.83 -18.24
CA HIS A 83 14.22 -0.52 -18.19
C HIS A 83 15.27 -1.54 -17.78
N ARG A 84 14.88 -2.50 -16.92
CA ARG A 84 15.73 -3.60 -16.47
C ARG A 84 15.17 -4.93 -16.93
N GLU A 85 16.07 -5.85 -17.25
CA GLU A 85 15.72 -7.23 -17.50
C GLU A 85 15.12 -7.88 -16.23
N LEU A 86 14.29 -8.89 -16.39
CA LEU A 86 13.56 -9.54 -15.28
C LEU A 86 14.48 -10.02 -14.14
N GLY A 87 15.69 -10.51 -14.53
CA GLY A 87 16.72 -10.93 -13.58
C GLY A 87 17.31 -9.81 -12.74
N GLU A 88 17.25 -8.56 -13.20
CA GLU A 88 17.82 -7.38 -12.55
C GLU A 88 16.79 -6.57 -11.74
N ARG A 89 15.48 -6.87 -11.92
CA ARG A 89 14.42 -6.18 -11.19
C ARG A 89 14.39 -6.60 -9.72
N PHE A 90 13.89 -5.73 -8.86
CA PHE A 90 13.59 -6.07 -7.47
C PHE A 90 12.33 -6.93 -7.39
N ALA A 91 12.39 -8.08 -6.69
CA ALA A 91 11.26 -8.98 -6.52
C ALA A 91 10.40 -8.56 -5.32
N GLY A 92 9.49 -7.63 -5.54
CA GLY A 92 8.67 -7.01 -4.49
C GLY A 92 7.25 -7.55 -4.39
N THR A 93 6.46 -6.84 -3.62
CA THR A 93 4.99 -7.00 -3.50
C THR A 93 4.27 -5.77 -4.01
N CYS A 94 2.94 -5.81 -4.09
CA CYS A 94 2.12 -4.65 -4.43
C CYS A 94 2.47 -3.41 -3.59
N ARG A 95 2.77 -3.61 -2.29
CA ARG A 95 3.19 -2.52 -1.39
C ARG A 95 4.48 -1.85 -1.87
N ASP A 96 5.43 -2.58 -2.41
CA ASP A 96 6.71 -2.03 -2.87
C ASP A 96 6.55 -1.22 -4.14
N PHE A 97 5.67 -1.65 -5.06
CA PHE A 97 5.25 -0.85 -6.21
C PHE A 97 4.61 0.46 -5.77
N ALA A 98 3.66 0.39 -4.85
CA ALA A 98 2.97 1.58 -4.33
C ALA A 98 3.94 2.52 -3.63
N LEU A 99 4.83 2.01 -2.77
CA LEU A 99 5.77 2.80 -2.01
C LEU A 99 6.81 3.48 -2.90
N LEU A 100 7.37 2.76 -3.88
CA LEU A 100 8.37 3.31 -4.78
C LEU A 100 7.77 4.39 -5.70
N LEU A 101 6.55 4.17 -6.22
CA LEU A 101 5.85 5.20 -6.98
C LEU A 101 5.56 6.43 -6.11
N CYS A 102 5.08 6.24 -4.89
CA CYS A 102 4.86 7.31 -3.92
C CYS A 102 6.15 8.14 -3.68
N ALA A 103 7.29 7.45 -3.48
CA ALA A 103 8.59 8.09 -3.28
C ALA A 103 9.02 8.94 -4.50
N PHE A 104 8.86 8.41 -5.70
CA PHE A 104 9.25 9.13 -6.93
C PHE A 104 8.32 10.32 -7.24
N LEU A 105 7.00 10.17 -7.00
CA LEU A 105 6.05 11.27 -7.12
C LEU A 105 6.40 12.41 -6.14
N ARG A 106 6.66 12.09 -4.88
CA ARG A 106 7.11 13.07 -3.88
C ARG A 106 8.43 13.74 -4.27
N ALA A 107 9.39 12.96 -4.77
CA ALA A 107 10.68 13.49 -5.22
C ALA A 107 10.56 14.45 -6.43
N THR A 108 9.52 14.31 -7.25
CA THR A 108 9.22 15.18 -8.39
C THR A 108 8.18 16.27 -8.09
N GLY A 109 7.82 16.45 -6.80
CA GLY A 109 6.94 17.53 -6.34
C GLY A 109 5.45 17.25 -6.49
N THR A 110 5.05 15.98 -6.61
CA THR A 110 3.64 15.56 -6.63
C THR A 110 3.26 14.98 -5.27
N ALA A 111 2.20 15.53 -4.65
CA ALA A 111 1.70 14.99 -3.41
C ALA A 111 1.18 13.57 -3.60
N ALA A 112 1.67 12.63 -2.79
CA ALA A 112 1.32 11.21 -2.89
C ALA A 112 1.31 10.53 -1.53
N ARG A 113 0.52 9.46 -1.42
CA ARG A 113 0.41 8.61 -0.23
C ARG A 113 0.13 7.17 -0.65
N VAL A 114 0.55 6.24 0.17
CA VAL A 114 0.25 4.82 -0.04
C VAL A 114 -1.11 4.50 0.56
N ARG A 115 -1.88 3.65 -0.10
CA ARG A 115 -3.18 3.14 0.37
C ARG A 115 -3.15 1.62 0.41
N CYS A 116 -3.69 1.08 1.49
CA CYS A 116 -3.94 -0.34 1.68
C CYS A 116 -5.43 -0.64 1.49
N GLY A 117 -5.75 -1.73 0.81
CA GLY A 117 -7.13 -2.10 0.53
C GLY A 117 -7.25 -3.39 -0.24
N PHE A 118 -8.21 -3.43 -1.16
CA PHE A 118 -8.58 -4.65 -1.87
C PHE A 118 -8.89 -4.35 -3.33
N ALA A 119 -8.34 -5.16 -4.23
CA ALA A 119 -8.52 -5.06 -5.67
C ALA A 119 -9.39 -6.20 -6.19
N THR A 120 -10.33 -5.89 -7.11
CA THR A 120 -11.15 -6.89 -7.80
C THR A 120 -10.64 -7.23 -9.20
N TYR A 121 -9.61 -6.53 -9.68
CA TYR A 121 -9.09 -6.65 -11.05
C TYR A 121 -7.85 -7.55 -11.18
N LEU A 122 -7.37 -8.15 -10.09
CA LEU A 122 -6.21 -9.06 -10.14
C LEU A 122 -6.58 -10.52 -10.40
N GLY A 123 -7.86 -10.88 -10.24
CA GLY A 123 -8.45 -12.19 -10.50
C GLY A 123 -9.66 -12.10 -11.42
N ASP A 124 -10.66 -12.94 -11.17
CA ASP A 124 -11.91 -12.98 -11.92
C ASP A 124 -12.99 -11.96 -11.45
N GLY A 125 -12.67 -11.19 -10.44
CA GLY A 125 -13.55 -10.18 -9.85
C GLY A 125 -14.47 -10.68 -8.75
N SER A 126 -14.49 -11.98 -8.45
CA SER A 126 -15.29 -12.57 -7.36
C SER A 126 -14.64 -12.44 -5.98
N PHE A 127 -13.33 -12.22 -5.95
CA PHE A 127 -12.53 -12.08 -4.74
C PHE A 127 -11.89 -10.70 -4.66
N HIS A 128 -11.83 -10.13 -3.47
CA HIS A 128 -11.21 -8.86 -3.17
C HIS A 128 -9.78 -9.12 -2.67
N GLU A 129 -8.82 -9.14 -3.60
CA GLU A 129 -7.41 -9.42 -3.29
C GLU A 129 -6.79 -8.30 -2.46
N ASP A 130 -6.08 -8.65 -1.38
CA ASP A 130 -5.23 -7.72 -0.65
C ASP A 130 -4.28 -7.00 -1.59
N HIS A 131 -4.38 -5.68 -1.61
CA HIS A 131 -3.61 -4.91 -2.56
C HIS A 131 -3.26 -3.52 -2.03
N TRP A 132 -2.14 -3.00 -2.54
CA TRP A 132 -1.63 -1.69 -2.18
C TRP A 132 -1.43 -0.86 -3.44
N VAL A 133 -1.89 0.38 -3.39
CA VAL A 133 -1.77 1.33 -4.50
C VAL A 133 -1.24 2.68 -4.00
N THR A 134 -0.82 3.53 -4.94
CA THR A 134 -0.47 4.92 -4.65
C THR A 134 -1.68 5.80 -4.90
N GLU A 135 -2.01 6.66 -3.96
CA GLU A 135 -2.96 7.74 -4.18
C GLU A 135 -2.18 9.05 -4.32
N TYR A 136 -2.37 9.78 -5.42
CA TYR A 136 -1.63 11.00 -5.74
C TYR A 136 -2.57 12.12 -6.16
N ARG A 137 -2.09 13.36 -6.03
CA ARG A 137 -2.86 14.53 -6.40
C ARG A 137 -2.15 15.29 -7.53
N PRO A 138 -2.64 15.21 -8.78
CA PRO A 138 -2.20 16.06 -9.87
C PRO A 138 -2.38 17.54 -9.52
N ARG A 139 -1.63 18.42 -10.19
CA ARG A 139 -1.69 19.87 -9.94
C ARG A 139 -3.06 20.48 -10.21
N ASP A 140 -3.82 19.88 -11.15
CA ASP A 140 -5.08 20.36 -11.70
C ASP A 140 -6.30 19.60 -11.20
N GLY A 141 -6.15 18.68 -10.23
CA GLY A 141 -7.22 17.76 -9.89
C GLY A 141 -7.34 17.31 -8.45
N GLY A 142 -8.31 16.42 -8.24
CA GLY A 142 -8.52 15.67 -7.01
C GLY A 142 -7.53 14.52 -6.87
N TRP A 143 -7.63 13.81 -5.74
CA TRP A 143 -6.85 12.60 -5.48
C TRP A 143 -7.28 11.47 -6.41
N ARG A 144 -6.30 10.83 -7.07
CA ARG A 144 -6.46 9.67 -7.96
C ARG A 144 -5.69 8.47 -7.41
N LEU A 145 -6.21 7.28 -7.65
CA LEU A 145 -5.52 6.03 -7.35
C LEU A 145 -4.67 5.61 -8.55
N ALA A 146 -3.44 5.24 -8.30
CA ALA A 146 -2.51 4.75 -9.32
C ALA A 146 -1.93 3.40 -8.90
N ASP A 147 -2.00 2.42 -9.80
CA ASP A 147 -1.40 1.10 -9.61
C ASP A 147 -0.23 0.88 -10.56
N ALA A 148 0.98 1.03 -10.03
CA ALA A 148 2.19 0.82 -10.81
C ALA A 148 2.43 -0.66 -11.17
N GLN A 149 1.83 -1.60 -10.46
CA GLN A 149 1.99 -3.03 -10.76
C GLN A 149 1.33 -3.40 -12.10
N VAL A 150 0.23 -2.74 -12.45
CA VAL A 150 -0.51 -3.00 -13.70
C VAL A 150 -0.32 -1.90 -14.75
N ALA A 151 0.61 -0.94 -14.50
CA ALA A 151 0.82 0.21 -15.39
C ALA A 151 1.41 -0.16 -16.76
N ASP A 152 2.08 -1.28 -16.86
CA ASP A 152 2.64 -1.84 -18.08
C ASP A 152 2.86 -3.34 -17.90
N GLY A 153 2.89 -4.10 -19.00
CA GLY A 153 3.19 -5.53 -18.98
C GLY A 153 1.96 -6.42 -19.17
N PRO A 154 1.90 -7.61 -18.53
CA PRO A 154 0.96 -8.67 -18.88
C PRO A 154 -0.44 -8.51 -18.28
N TYR A 155 -0.75 -7.37 -17.68
CA TYR A 155 -2.07 -7.11 -17.11
C TYR A 155 -2.92 -6.35 -18.13
N ASP A 156 -4.08 -6.93 -18.48
CA ASP A 156 -5.11 -6.29 -19.29
C ASP A 156 -6.22 -5.81 -18.35
N VAL A 157 -6.14 -4.54 -17.93
CA VAL A 157 -7.14 -3.93 -17.04
C VAL A 157 -8.02 -2.96 -17.85
N PRO A 158 -9.35 -2.94 -17.65
CA PRO A 158 -10.29 -2.15 -18.45
C PRO A 158 -10.37 -0.67 -17.99
N PHE A 159 -9.28 -0.13 -17.44
CA PHE A 159 -9.20 1.25 -16.94
C PHE A 159 -7.77 1.79 -17.04
N ASP A 160 -7.61 3.10 -16.86
CA ASP A 160 -6.29 3.72 -16.76
C ASP A 160 -5.62 3.37 -15.43
N PRO A 161 -4.45 2.70 -15.42
CA PRO A 161 -3.71 2.41 -14.19
C PRO A 161 -3.34 3.64 -13.34
N LEU A 162 -3.39 4.86 -13.92
CA LEU A 162 -3.16 6.12 -13.23
C LEU A 162 -4.45 6.75 -12.66
N ASP A 163 -5.60 6.13 -12.90
CA ASP A 163 -6.90 6.56 -12.37
C ASP A 163 -7.77 5.32 -12.10
N VAL A 164 -7.30 4.45 -11.19
CA VAL A 164 -8.00 3.21 -10.83
C VAL A 164 -9.38 3.54 -10.25
N PRO A 165 -10.47 2.99 -10.81
CA PRO A 165 -11.81 3.24 -10.29
C PRO A 165 -11.97 2.76 -8.85
N ARG A 166 -12.67 3.55 -8.03
CA ARG A 166 -12.82 3.26 -6.59
C ARG A 166 -13.77 2.10 -6.29
N ASP A 167 -14.53 1.64 -7.26
CA ASP A 167 -15.30 0.39 -7.23
C ASP A 167 -14.45 -0.83 -7.61
N ARG A 168 -13.26 -0.60 -8.17
CA ARG A 168 -12.30 -1.66 -8.51
C ARG A 168 -11.21 -1.81 -7.45
N PHE A 169 -10.88 -0.72 -6.76
CA PHE A 169 -10.00 -0.75 -5.59
C PHE A 169 -10.73 -0.12 -4.39
N LEU A 170 -11.15 -0.97 -3.47
CA LEU A 170 -11.73 -0.55 -2.20
C LEU A 170 -10.61 -0.29 -1.20
N VAL A 171 -10.46 0.95 -0.71
CA VAL A 171 -9.59 1.20 0.45
C VAL A 171 -10.08 0.39 1.64
N ALA A 172 -9.19 -0.02 2.53
CA ALA A 172 -9.53 -0.94 3.62
C ALA A 172 -10.72 -0.51 4.46
N GLY A 173 -10.85 0.80 4.73
CA GLY A 173 -12.00 1.34 5.46
C GLY A 173 -13.33 1.19 4.72
N ALA A 174 -13.33 1.27 3.38
CA ALA A 174 -14.54 1.03 2.59
C ALA A 174 -14.93 -0.45 2.63
N GLY A 175 -13.96 -1.37 2.48
CA GLY A 175 -14.18 -2.81 2.63
C GLY A 175 -14.72 -3.19 4.02
N TRP A 176 -14.11 -2.65 5.09
CA TRP A 176 -14.58 -2.85 6.47
C TRP A 176 -16.04 -2.43 6.63
N ARG A 177 -16.40 -1.24 6.18
CA ARG A 177 -17.76 -0.72 6.29
C ARG A 177 -18.76 -1.58 5.52
N ALA A 178 -18.43 -2.02 4.32
CA ALA A 178 -19.28 -2.92 3.53
C ALA A 178 -19.52 -4.25 4.27
N CYS A 179 -18.47 -4.87 4.82
CA CYS A 179 -18.59 -6.09 5.61
C CYS A 179 -19.42 -5.88 6.89
N ARG A 180 -19.20 -4.78 7.60
CA ARG A 180 -19.93 -4.47 8.85
C ARG A 180 -21.40 -4.14 8.63
N ALA A 181 -21.75 -3.57 7.47
CA ALA A 181 -23.15 -3.31 7.07
C ALA A 181 -23.86 -4.56 6.53
N GLY A 182 -23.12 -5.63 6.23
CA GLY A 182 -23.66 -6.83 5.58
C GLY A 182 -23.84 -6.68 4.07
N ASP A 183 -23.26 -5.64 3.47
CA ASP A 183 -23.30 -5.37 2.03
C ASP A 183 -22.28 -6.23 1.27
N ALA A 184 -21.27 -6.79 1.98
CA ALA A 184 -20.27 -7.68 1.42
C ALA A 184 -19.94 -8.82 2.39
N ASP A 185 -19.62 -9.98 1.83
CA ASP A 185 -19.17 -11.15 2.59
C ASP A 185 -17.67 -11.00 2.93
N PRO A 186 -17.29 -10.92 4.22
CA PRO A 186 -15.89 -10.77 4.62
C PRO A 186 -15.00 -11.94 4.13
N ASP A 187 -15.56 -13.12 3.88
CA ASP A 187 -14.83 -14.27 3.35
C ASP A 187 -14.41 -14.10 1.88
N THR A 188 -14.85 -13.04 1.23
CA THR A 188 -14.36 -12.66 -0.11
C THR A 188 -13.20 -11.66 -0.08
N PHE A 189 -12.66 -11.31 1.10
CA PHE A 189 -11.58 -10.34 1.26
C PHE A 189 -10.34 -10.98 1.87
N GLY A 190 -9.20 -10.86 1.18
CA GLY A 190 -7.94 -11.40 1.71
C GLY A 190 -6.87 -11.65 0.67
N VAL A 191 -6.09 -12.70 0.85
CA VAL A 191 -5.07 -13.18 -0.08
C VAL A 191 -5.45 -14.57 -0.55
N ALA A 192 -5.58 -14.75 -1.88
CA ALA A 192 -5.78 -16.05 -2.48
C ALA A 192 -4.43 -16.79 -2.57
N LEU A 193 -4.30 -17.91 -1.85
CA LEU A 193 -3.13 -18.79 -1.86
C LEU A 193 -3.51 -20.17 -2.39
N PRO A 194 -2.56 -20.89 -3.04
CA PRO A 194 -2.82 -22.26 -3.51
C PRO A 194 -3.23 -23.22 -2.39
N GLU A 195 -2.66 -23.05 -1.19
CA GLU A 195 -2.88 -23.93 -0.03
C GLU A 195 -4.12 -23.52 0.81
N GLY A 196 -4.82 -22.47 0.42
CA GLY A 196 -5.97 -21.92 1.13
C GLY A 196 -5.88 -20.41 1.35
N HIS A 197 -7.03 -19.74 1.39
CA HIS A 197 -7.07 -18.30 1.46
C HIS A 197 -6.88 -17.79 2.89
N LEU A 198 -6.10 -16.72 3.04
CA LEU A 198 -6.10 -15.88 4.24
C LEU A 198 -7.18 -14.81 4.04
N ARG A 199 -8.32 -14.96 4.71
CA ARG A 199 -9.52 -14.14 4.45
C ARG A 199 -10.39 -13.97 5.68
N GLY A 200 -11.34 -13.06 5.59
CA GLY A 200 -12.32 -12.83 6.63
C GLY A 200 -12.19 -11.48 7.31
N LEU A 201 -13.10 -11.19 8.24
CA LEU A 201 -13.19 -9.87 8.87
C LEU A 201 -11.90 -9.48 9.61
N TRP A 202 -11.19 -10.45 10.21
CA TRP A 202 -9.90 -10.22 10.86
C TRP A 202 -8.84 -9.69 9.88
N PHE A 203 -8.87 -10.17 8.62
CA PHE A 203 -7.96 -9.71 7.58
C PHE A 203 -8.27 -8.26 7.18
N VAL A 204 -9.55 -7.96 6.96
CA VAL A 204 -10.02 -6.60 6.66
C VAL A 204 -9.66 -5.64 7.80
N ARG A 205 -9.85 -6.06 9.06
CA ARG A 205 -9.42 -5.31 10.26
C ARG A 205 -7.94 -4.95 10.21
N GLY A 206 -7.10 -5.92 9.90
CA GLY A 206 -5.66 -5.70 9.76
C GLY A 206 -5.32 -4.63 8.72
N ASN A 207 -6.02 -4.63 7.60
CA ASN A 207 -5.81 -3.65 6.53
C ASN A 207 -6.32 -2.25 6.90
N VAL A 208 -7.41 -2.11 7.68
CA VAL A 208 -7.83 -0.80 8.22
C VAL A 208 -6.73 -0.16 9.06
N VAL A 209 -6.10 -0.95 9.94
CA VAL A 209 -5.00 -0.47 10.79
C VAL A 209 -3.78 -0.09 9.96
N ARG A 210 -3.43 -0.89 8.93
CA ARG A 210 -2.32 -0.60 8.03
C ARG A 210 -2.56 0.62 7.14
N ASP A 211 -3.79 0.81 6.62
CA ASP A 211 -4.14 1.98 5.80
C ASP A 211 -4.06 3.28 6.62
N LEU A 212 -4.55 3.26 7.88
CA LEU A 212 -4.41 4.39 8.79
C LEU A 212 -2.94 4.72 9.07
N ALA A 213 -2.10 3.70 9.27
CA ALA A 213 -0.66 3.89 9.47
C ALA A 213 0.00 4.49 8.20
N ALA A 214 -0.33 3.98 7.02
CA ALA A 214 0.20 4.51 5.76
C ALA A 214 -0.21 5.97 5.51
N LEU A 215 -1.43 6.37 5.88
CA LEU A 215 -1.89 7.76 5.84
C LEU A 215 -1.09 8.69 6.78
N ASN A 216 -0.45 8.12 7.80
CA ASN A 216 0.46 8.83 8.71
C ASN A 216 1.95 8.70 8.30
N GLY A 217 2.25 8.17 7.11
CA GLY A 217 3.61 8.00 6.60
C GLY A 217 4.36 6.85 7.26
N VAL A 218 3.64 5.83 7.74
CA VAL A 218 4.20 4.60 8.33
C VAL A 218 3.75 3.42 7.47
N GLU A 219 4.43 3.25 6.36
CA GLU A 219 4.11 2.28 5.31
C GLU A 219 4.83 0.95 5.59
N VAL A 220 4.33 0.19 6.58
CA VAL A 220 4.87 -1.11 7.02
C VAL A 220 4.73 -2.21 5.96
N LEU A 221 5.30 -3.41 6.21
CA LEU A 221 5.08 -4.56 5.33
C LEU A 221 3.66 -5.13 5.49
N PRO A 222 3.08 -5.74 4.44
CA PRO A 222 1.71 -6.29 4.50
C PRO A 222 1.48 -7.33 5.59
N TRP A 223 2.53 -8.02 6.00
CA TRP A 223 2.50 -9.06 7.04
C TRP A 223 2.96 -8.59 8.43
N ASP A 224 3.18 -7.28 8.62
CA ASP A 224 3.41 -6.74 9.94
C ASP A 224 2.08 -6.58 10.69
N ALA A 225 2.06 -7.02 11.95
CA ALA A 225 0.88 -6.96 12.80
C ALA A 225 1.23 -6.38 14.18
N TRP A 226 0.32 -5.57 14.70
CA TRP A 226 0.40 -4.95 16.03
C TRP A 226 -1.00 -4.54 16.49
N GLY A 227 -1.18 -4.25 17.78
CA GLY A 227 -2.42 -3.71 18.33
C GLY A 227 -3.66 -4.46 17.81
N LEU A 228 -4.63 -3.74 17.27
CA LEU A 228 -5.86 -4.35 16.76
C LEU A 228 -5.64 -5.23 15.53
N ALA A 229 -4.59 -5.01 14.75
CA ALA A 229 -4.26 -5.89 13.62
C ALA A 229 -3.75 -7.27 14.04
N ALA A 230 -3.16 -7.38 15.25
CA ALA A 230 -2.61 -8.62 15.78
C ALA A 230 -3.55 -9.32 16.77
N LYS A 231 -4.69 -8.71 17.13
CA LYS A 231 -5.57 -9.21 18.18
C LYS A 231 -6.36 -10.43 17.69
N GLU A 232 -6.40 -11.47 18.51
CA GLU A 232 -7.24 -12.64 18.20
C GLU A 232 -8.72 -12.27 18.12
N GLU A 233 -9.47 -12.93 17.26
CA GLU A 233 -10.88 -12.60 16.99
C GLU A 233 -11.73 -12.64 18.26
N ALA A 234 -11.52 -13.67 19.08
CA ALA A 234 -12.25 -13.87 20.36
C ALA A 234 -11.94 -12.80 21.43
N GLU A 235 -10.88 -12.03 21.25
CA GLU A 235 -10.45 -10.97 22.19
C GLU A 235 -10.91 -9.58 21.77
N VAL A 236 -11.47 -9.44 20.56
CA VAL A 236 -11.94 -8.14 20.04
C VAL A 236 -13.18 -7.71 20.82
N THR A 237 -13.08 -6.56 21.49
CA THR A 237 -14.15 -6.00 22.31
C THR A 237 -15.08 -5.09 21.49
N VAL A 238 -16.25 -4.75 22.06
CA VAL A 238 -17.17 -3.78 21.47
C VAL A 238 -16.50 -2.40 21.30
N ASP A 239 -15.64 -1.98 22.25
CA ASP A 239 -14.89 -0.72 22.17
C ASP A 239 -13.83 -0.76 21.07
N ASP A 240 -13.21 -1.92 20.81
CA ASP A 240 -12.29 -2.10 19.69
C ASP A 240 -13.02 -1.99 18.34
N LEU A 241 -14.20 -2.59 18.23
CA LEU A 241 -15.03 -2.50 17.04
C LEU A 241 -15.47 -1.04 16.78
N ALA A 242 -15.87 -0.30 17.82
CA ALA A 242 -16.25 1.11 17.69
C ALA A 242 -15.07 1.97 17.21
N LEU A 243 -13.87 1.73 17.74
CA LEU A 243 -12.66 2.42 17.29
C LEU A 243 -12.30 2.08 15.82
N LEU A 244 -12.45 0.81 15.43
CA LEU A 244 -12.25 0.37 14.05
C LEU A 244 -13.29 0.96 13.09
N ASP A 245 -14.56 1.03 13.49
CA ASP A 245 -15.62 1.65 12.71
C ASP A 245 -15.34 3.15 12.49
N GLU A 246 -14.83 3.86 13.50
CA GLU A 246 -14.37 5.26 13.38
C GLU A 246 -13.16 5.38 12.45
N ALA A 247 -12.13 4.56 12.63
CA ALA A 247 -10.94 4.55 11.79
C ALA A 247 -11.28 4.23 10.32
N ALA A 248 -12.14 3.26 10.09
CA ALA A 248 -12.64 2.90 8.76
C ALA A 248 -13.44 4.04 8.12
N GLY A 249 -14.28 4.73 8.89
CA GLY A 249 -15.00 5.90 8.43
C GLY A 249 -14.06 7.01 7.94
N VAL A 250 -13.02 7.30 8.72
CA VAL A 250 -12.01 8.32 8.40
C VAL A 250 -11.19 7.93 7.17
N THR A 251 -10.67 6.70 7.13
CA THR A 251 -9.82 6.26 5.99
C THR A 251 -10.60 6.15 4.69
N ALA A 252 -11.87 5.75 4.73
CA ALA A 252 -12.75 5.73 3.55
C ALA A 252 -13.10 7.15 3.07
N ALA A 253 -13.40 8.09 3.97
CA ALA A 253 -13.77 9.46 3.61
C ALA A 253 -12.58 10.25 3.02
N VAL A 254 -11.35 10.00 3.49
CA VAL A 254 -10.12 10.57 2.91
C VAL A 254 -9.95 10.18 1.43
N ALA A 255 -10.49 9.02 1.04
CA ALA A 255 -10.42 8.51 -0.33
C ALA A 255 -11.46 9.09 -1.30
N THR A 256 -12.48 9.79 -0.80
CA THR A 256 -13.58 10.29 -1.64
C THR A 256 -13.13 11.53 -2.44
N PRO A 257 -13.31 11.57 -3.79
CA PRO A 257 -12.98 12.75 -4.57
C PRO A 257 -13.88 13.93 -4.19
N ALA A 258 -13.31 15.13 -4.13
CA ALA A 258 -14.06 16.37 -3.90
C ALA A 258 -15.01 16.76 -5.07
N SER A 259 -15.03 16.00 -6.18
CA SER A 259 -15.78 16.31 -7.40
C SER A 259 -17.21 15.75 -7.46
N ALA A 260 -17.67 15.03 -6.42
CA ALA A 260 -19.10 14.73 -6.32
C ALA A 260 -19.83 16.03 -5.97
N ALA A 261 -20.35 16.68 -7.00
CA ALA A 261 -21.20 17.86 -6.82
C ALA A 261 -22.34 17.53 -5.84
N VAL A 262 -22.53 18.44 -4.87
CA VAL A 262 -23.70 18.52 -3.98
C VAL A 262 -23.80 17.40 -2.92
N SER A 263 -23.13 17.57 -1.86
CA SER A 263 -23.56 17.52 -0.44
C SER A 263 -22.31 17.58 0.42
N ALA A 264 -22.31 18.44 1.42
CA ALA A 264 -21.17 18.62 2.33
C ALA A 264 -20.88 17.35 3.13
N THR A 265 -20.23 16.38 2.50
CA THR A 265 -19.57 15.30 3.24
C THR A 265 -18.38 15.96 3.93
N PRO A 266 -18.25 15.87 5.25
CA PRO A 266 -17.16 16.52 5.97
C PRO A 266 -15.84 16.02 5.37
N THR A 267 -15.03 16.94 4.86
CA THR A 267 -13.66 16.63 4.45
C THR A 267 -12.90 16.23 5.71
N VAL A 268 -12.60 14.94 5.87
CA VAL A 268 -11.81 14.44 7.00
C VAL A 268 -10.50 15.19 7.06
N SER A 269 -10.25 15.81 8.19
CA SER A 269 -9.05 16.62 8.40
C SER A 269 -7.84 15.73 8.70
N ALA A 270 -6.64 16.21 8.32
CA ALA A 270 -5.40 15.54 8.74
C ALA A 270 -5.26 15.44 10.27
N SER A 271 -5.98 16.29 11.04
CA SER A 271 -6.00 16.21 12.50
C SER A 271 -6.81 15.00 12.99
N GLU A 272 -7.90 14.63 12.33
CA GLU A 272 -8.67 13.43 12.69
C GLU A 272 -7.88 12.15 12.42
N VAL A 273 -7.21 12.08 11.27
CA VAL A 273 -6.31 10.96 10.95
C VAL A 273 -5.22 10.81 12.02
N ARG A 274 -4.56 11.90 12.41
CA ARG A 274 -3.53 11.88 13.46
C ARG A 274 -4.09 11.55 14.84
N ARG A 275 -5.27 12.06 15.18
CA ARG A 275 -5.91 11.76 16.47
C ARG A 275 -6.19 10.27 16.63
N LEU A 276 -6.75 9.64 15.60
CA LEU A 276 -6.98 8.19 15.61
C LEU A 276 -5.68 7.41 15.67
N TYR A 277 -4.70 7.81 14.88
CA TYR A 277 -3.38 7.17 14.87
C TYR A 277 -2.64 7.31 16.22
N ALA A 278 -2.99 8.27 17.06
CA ALA A 278 -2.42 8.42 18.41
C ALA A 278 -2.94 7.37 19.42
N ASP A 279 -4.02 6.64 19.11
CA ASP A 279 -4.48 5.52 19.96
C ASP A 279 -3.45 4.38 19.90
N PRO A 280 -2.95 3.89 21.06
CA PRO A 280 -1.88 2.87 21.10
C PRO A 280 -2.32 1.53 20.47
N ARG A 281 -3.62 1.28 20.33
CA ARG A 281 -4.16 0.09 19.64
C ARG A 281 -4.02 0.17 18.12
N LEU A 282 -3.88 1.39 17.57
CA LEU A 282 -3.77 1.69 16.13
C LEU A 282 -2.37 2.15 15.72
N ALA A 283 -1.66 2.87 16.61
CA ALA A 283 -0.30 3.36 16.34
C ALA A 283 0.70 2.21 16.17
N VAL A 284 1.59 2.33 15.18
CA VAL A 284 2.68 1.38 15.00
C VAL A 284 3.68 1.52 16.16
N PRO A 285 3.93 0.47 16.96
CA PRO A 285 4.89 0.51 18.05
C PRO A 285 6.34 0.42 17.54
N ALA A 286 7.30 0.57 18.44
CA ALA A 286 8.72 0.40 18.13
C ALA A 286 9.09 -1.05 17.72
N GLU A 287 8.27 -2.02 18.08
CA GLU A 287 8.43 -3.42 17.70
C GLU A 287 7.10 -3.98 17.19
N VAL A 288 7.13 -4.65 16.02
CA VAL A 288 5.98 -5.32 15.41
C VAL A 288 6.22 -6.83 15.32
N THR A 289 5.12 -7.60 15.26
CA THR A 289 5.20 -9.01 14.87
C THR A 289 5.10 -9.10 13.34
N SER A 290 6.10 -9.68 12.71
CA SER A 290 6.17 -9.86 11.25
C SER A 290 5.89 -11.33 10.93
N HIS A 291 4.78 -11.60 10.23
CA HIS A 291 4.35 -12.94 9.81
C HIS A 291 4.83 -13.22 8.39
N THR A 292 6.13 -13.34 8.21
CA THR A 292 6.71 -13.46 6.87
C THR A 292 6.36 -14.80 6.24
N THR A 293 6.09 -14.80 4.94
CA THR A 293 5.72 -16.01 4.19
C THR A 293 6.78 -17.10 4.26
N TYR A 294 8.06 -16.72 4.28
CA TYR A 294 9.18 -17.68 4.14
C TYR A 294 10.06 -17.80 5.38
N LEU A 295 10.03 -16.82 6.27
CA LEU A 295 10.92 -16.75 7.43
C LEU A 295 10.19 -16.98 8.77
N GLY A 296 8.91 -17.33 8.70
CA GLY A 296 8.06 -17.57 9.88
C GLY A 296 7.72 -16.30 10.65
N VAL A 297 7.27 -16.45 11.88
CA VAL A 297 6.87 -15.34 12.75
C VAL A 297 8.07 -14.83 13.53
N ARG A 298 8.31 -13.52 13.48
CA ARG A 298 9.43 -12.88 14.21
C ARG A 298 9.05 -11.50 14.73
N LYS A 299 9.71 -11.07 15.80
CA LYS A 299 9.67 -9.70 16.28
C LYS A 299 10.67 -8.85 15.49
N VAL A 300 10.23 -7.69 15.04
CA VAL A 300 11.05 -6.76 14.27
C VAL A 300 11.01 -5.39 14.93
N SER A 301 12.19 -4.92 15.37
CA SER A 301 12.34 -3.56 15.84
C SER A 301 12.31 -2.59 14.67
N LEU A 302 11.36 -1.68 14.70
CA LEU A 302 11.30 -0.57 13.76
C LEU A 302 12.13 0.58 14.34
N PRO A 303 13.06 1.17 13.56
CA PRO A 303 13.81 2.31 14.06
C PRO A 303 12.79 3.42 14.39
N GLY A 304 12.92 4.03 15.56
CA GLY A 304 11.91 4.85 16.24
C GLY A 304 11.08 5.76 15.32
N SER A 305 9.77 5.75 15.55
CA SER A 305 8.87 6.75 15.00
C SER A 305 9.45 8.14 15.28
N PRO A 306 9.37 9.11 14.37
CA PRO A 306 9.79 10.47 14.67
C PRO A 306 9.07 10.90 15.95
N ARG A 307 9.84 11.22 16.98
CA ARG A 307 9.29 11.91 18.15
C ARG A 307 8.72 13.21 17.63
N GLY A 308 7.44 13.40 17.87
CA GLY A 308 6.63 14.50 17.39
C GLY A 308 7.18 15.90 17.70
#